data_e5cebefcd0986bfad13c93bb10859e19
#
_entry.id   e5cebefcd0986bfad13c93bb10859e19
#
_cell.length_a   1.000
_cell.length_b   1.000
_cell.length_c   1.000
_cell.angle_alpha   90.00
_cell.angle_beta   90.00
_cell.angle_gamma   90.00
#
_symmetry.space_group_name_H-M   'P 1'
#
loop_
_entity.id
_entity.type
_entity.pdbx_description
1 polymer ?
#
loop_
_entity_poly.entity_id
_entity_poly.type
_entity_poly.pdbx_seq_one_letter_code
_entity_poly.pdbx_strand_id
1 'polypeptide(L)'
;MKTKPHFRSTAFVLGMLLVLFPVFVAAQSSGRVDFTARVSPTGGRPEPVRQMTFYLLSKSLDDIRTEALQFEPPPDLDKFVDGLKVSPQMKEWMKKRHSVRLVGGDFTKSLTPDDIVDVPEFFDAYMKRNSAFKGVGFPEPRYKEKDKTANPEKYKAQKEEYIAAIRKFIGAVPESVQGLDADMEDLNPFESWQHLVFAQRQQLEKKTIELAQQRYLAAQADTDLDGHGAFAGVAPSTYWISMIGTEAISGDVRLHWDVPVTVRPGETARVELSNLNATKPNTTADNSTH
;
A
#
# COMPACT_ATOMS: atom_id res chain seq x y z
N MET A 1 -14.60 -32.11 -98.73
CA MET A 1 -13.81 -30.87 -98.77
C MET A 1 -14.10 -30.02 -97.52
N LYS A 2 -13.25 -30.04 -96.56
CA LYS A 2 -13.24 -29.15 -95.41
C LYS A 2 -11.82 -28.86 -94.94
N THR A 3 -11.42 -27.69 -95.19
CA THR A 3 -10.11 -27.13 -94.84
C THR A 3 -10.10 -26.75 -93.31
N LYS A 4 -9.05 -27.22 -92.62
CA LYS A 4 -8.78 -26.80 -91.23
C LYS A 4 -7.87 -25.57 -91.22
N PRO A 5 -8.07 -24.56 -90.39
CA PRO A 5 -7.08 -23.52 -90.17
C PRO A 5 -6.11 -23.90 -89.04
N HIS A 6 -4.84 -23.62 -89.24
CA HIS A 6 -3.74 -23.75 -88.28
C HIS A 6 -3.73 -22.57 -87.32
N PHE A 7 -3.77 -22.89 -86.02
CA PHE A 7 -3.68 -21.89 -84.91
C PHE A 7 -2.16 -21.83 -84.52
N ARG A 8 -1.56 -20.71 -84.75
CA ARG A 8 -0.19 -20.45 -84.32
C ARG A 8 -0.24 -19.88 -82.91
N SER A 9 0.21 -20.62 -81.88
CA SER A 9 0.40 -20.24 -80.54
C SER A 9 1.65 -19.42 -80.34
N THR A 10 1.53 -18.12 -80.07
CA THR A 10 2.62 -17.24 -79.69
C THR A 10 2.79 -17.29 -78.16
N ALA A 11 3.85 -17.96 -77.69
CA ALA A 11 4.18 -18.01 -76.27
C ALA A 11 4.83 -16.66 -75.85
N PHE A 12 4.12 -15.93 -74.98
CA PHE A 12 4.62 -14.69 -74.35
C PHE A 12 5.38 -15.11 -73.10
N VAL A 13 6.71 -15.06 -73.14
CA VAL A 13 7.57 -15.27 -71.94
C VAL A 13 7.62 -13.97 -71.17
N LEU A 14 6.83 -13.87 -70.12
CA LEU A 14 6.87 -12.76 -69.16
C LEU A 14 8.03 -13.02 -68.18
N GLY A 15 9.18 -12.40 -68.39
CA GLY A 15 10.34 -12.44 -67.51
C GLY A 15 10.03 -11.62 -66.21
N MET A 16 9.73 -12.34 -65.14
CA MET A 16 9.56 -11.75 -63.77
C MET A 16 10.94 -11.42 -63.19
N LEU A 17 11.37 -10.17 -63.33
CA LEU A 17 12.59 -9.64 -62.73
C LEU A 17 12.38 -9.53 -61.21
N LEU A 18 12.85 -10.55 -60.44
CA LEU A 18 12.80 -10.54 -58.96
C LEU A 18 13.89 -9.60 -58.46
N VAL A 19 13.54 -8.36 -58.16
CA VAL A 19 14.45 -7.40 -57.52
C VAL A 19 14.61 -7.80 -56.04
N LEU A 20 15.69 -8.51 -55.72
CA LEU A 20 16.12 -8.77 -54.35
C LEU A 20 16.60 -7.45 -53.73
N PHE A 21 15.72 -6.76 -53.03
CA PHE A 21 16.11 -5.70 -52.07
C PHE A 21 16.83 -6.37 -50.90
N PRO A 22 18.15 -6.07 -50.67
CA PRO A 22 18.76 -6.48 -49.42
C PRO A 22 18.07 -5.70 -48.28
N VAL A 23 17.25 -6.39 -47.50
CA VAL A 23 16.77 -5.87 -46.20
C VAL A 23 18.02 -5.83 -45.32
N PHE A 24 18.67 -4.67 -45.25
CA PHE A 24 19.63 -4.38 -44.19
C PHE A 24 18.86 -4.37 -42.87
N VAL A 25 18.74 -5.51 -42.25
CA VAL A 25 18.44 -5.56 -40.83
C VAL A 25 19.65 -4.94 -40.14
N ALA A 26 19.59 -3.65 -39.87
CA ALA A 26 20.55 -2.99 -38.99
C ALA A 26 20.49 -3.74 -37.66
N ALA A 27 21.44 -4.66 -37.45
CA ALA A 27 21.62 -5.28 -36.13
C ALA A 27 21.88 -4.12 -35.16
N GLN A 28 20.88 -3.75 -34.37
CA GLN A 28 21.07 -2.78 -33.34
C GLN A 28 22.16 -3.30 -32.42
N SER A 29 23.34 -2.67 -32.47
CA SER A 29 24.45 -3.06 -31.62
C SER A 29 23.98 -2.96 -30.16
N SER A 30 24.02 -4.11 -29.46
CA SER A 30 23.71 -4.16 -28.05
C SER A 30 24.71 -3.34 -27.25
N GLY A 31 24.27 -2.76 -26.17
CA GLY A 31 25.13 -2.07 -25.22
C GLY A 31 25.46 -2.95 -24.00
N ARG A 32 26.19 -2.35 -23.06
CA ARG A 32 26.59 -2.96 -21.80
C ARG A 32 26.34 -1.98 -20.66
N VAL A 33 26.04 -2.51 -19.49
CA VAL A 33 25.98 -1.74 -18.24
C VAL A 33 26.92 -2.38 -17.23
N ASP A 34 27.95 -1.66 -16.82
CA ASP A 34 28.80 -2.02 -15.69
C ASP A 34 28.36 -1.22 -14.46
N PHE A 35 28.25 -1.87 -13.32
CA PHE A 35 27.88 -1.19 -12.09
C PHE A 35 28.73 -1.65 -10.91
N THR A 36 28.85 -0.77 -9.90
CA THR A 36 29.49 -1.08 -8.62
C THR A 36 28.55 -0.70 -7.51
N ALA A 37 28.28 -1.62 -6.59
CA ALA A 37 27.39 -1.41 -5.46
C ALA A 37 28.15 -1.38 -4.14
N ARG A 38 27.97 -0.31 -3.35
CA ARG A 38 28.61 -0.10 -2.05
C ARG A 38 27.65 0.49 -1.04
N VAL A 39 27.75 0.04 0.21
CA VAL A 39 27.00 0.59 1.35
C VAL A 39 27.99 1.20 2.34
N SER A 40 27.76 2.41 2.76
CA SER A 40 28.54 3.08 3.79
C SER A 40 27.76 3.07 5.11
N PRO A 41 28.19 2.27 6.11
CA PRO A 41 27.59 2.31 7.44
C PRO A 41 27.88 3.66 8.11
N THR A 42 27.09 4.04 9.12
CA THR A 42 27.28 5.31 9.82
C THR A 42 28.68 5.37 10.47
N GLY A 43 29.48 6.36 10.07
CA GLY A 43 30.85 6.52 10.55
C GLY A 43 31.87 5.50 10.05
N GLY A 44 31.46 4.59 9.13
CA GLY A 44 32.32 3.56 8.56
C GLY A 44 32.81 3.89 7.15
N ARG A 45 33.62 2.98 6.61
CA ARG A 45 34.07 3.02 5.21
C ARG A 45 33.06 2.33 4.29
N PRO A 46 32.96 2.75 3.02
CA PRO A 46 32.13 2.04 2.05
C PRO A 46 32.52 0.57 1.92
N GLU A 47 31.56 -0.32 2.10
CA GLU A 47 31.71 -1.77 1.96
C GLU A 47 31.08 -2.25 0.67
N PRO A 48 31.71 -3.18 -0.08
CA PRO A 48 31.11 -3.72 -1.30
C PRO A 48 29.89 -4.59 -0.98
N VAL A 49 28.87 -4.46 -1.79
CA VAL A 49 27.69 -5.37 -1.78
C VAL A 49 28.07 -6.64 -2.53
N ARG A 50 28.26 -7.72 -1.81
CA ARG A 50 28.84 -8.96 -2.32
C ARG A 50 27.78 -10.01 -2.61
N GLN A 51 27.91 -10.69 -3.74
CA GLN A 51 27.07 -11.85 -4.10
C GLN A 51 25.57 -11.58 -3.98
N MET A 52 25.16 -10.38 -4.36
CA MET A 52 23.77 -9.97 -4.38
C MET A 52 23.28 -9.86 -5.82
N THR A 53 22.08 -10.36 -6.07
CA THR A 53 21.45 -10.30 -7.39
C THR A 53 20.85 -8.92 -7.64
N PHE A 54 21.23 -8.31 -8.75
CA PHE A 54 20.65 -7.11 -9.30
C PHE A 54 19.88 -7.44 -10.59
N TYR A 55 18.81 -6.69 -10.79
CA TYR A 55 17.92 -6.86 -11.92
C TYR A 55 17.94 -5.61 -12.79
N LEU A 56 18.02 -5.79 -14.09
CA LEU A 56 17.85 -4.72 -15.06
C LEU A 56 16.41 -4.75 -15.53
N LEU A 57 15.63 -3.76 -15.13
CA LEU A 57 14.19 -3.67 -15.41
C LEU A 57 13.91 -2.63 -16.48
N SER A 58 12.94 -2.89 -17.36
CA SER A 58 12.47 -1.93 -18.38
C SER A 58 11.51 -0.87 -17.81
N LYS A 59 11.19 -0.95 -16.52
CA LYS A 59 10.30 -0.04 -15.78
C LYS A 59 10.78 0.07 -14.34
N SER A 60 10.58 1.21 -13.67
CA SER A 60 10.96 1.39 -12.27
C SER A 60 10.16 0.46 -11.35
N LEU A 61 10.73 0.05 -10.21
CA LEU A 61 9.99 -0.73 -9.20
C LEU A 61 8.80 0.05 -8.64
N ASP A 62 8.91 1.36 -8.51
CA ASP A 62 7.82 2.20 -8.03
C ASP A 62 6.63 2.21 -9.01
N ASP A 63 6.90 2.35 -10.31
CA ASP A 63 5.87 2.25 -11.35
C ASP A 63 5.27 0.83 -11.43
N ILE A 64 6.09 -0.21 -11.25
CA ILE A 64 5.61 -1.61 -11.22
C ILE A 64 4.72 -1.83 -10.00
N ARG A 65 5.09 -1.29 -8.84
CA ARG A 65 4.27 -1.33 -7.62
C ARG A 65 2.94 -0.60 -7.80
N THR A 66 2.97 0.55 -8.46
CA THR A 66 1.75 1.31 -8.81
C THR A 66 0.83 0.48 -9.73
N GLU A 67 1.41 -0.26 -10.68
CA GLU A 67 0.63 -1.20 -11.50
C GLU A 67 0.10 -2.37 -10.68
N ALA A 68 0.90 -2.92 -9.76
CA ALA A 68 0.49 -4.02 -8.89
C ALA A 68 -0.69 -3.65 -7.98
N LEU A 69 -0.81 -2.38 -7.56
CA LEU A 69 -1.96 -1.86 -6.80
C LEU A 69 -3.30 -1.98 -7.53
N GLN A 70 -3.30 -2.09 -8.87
CA GLN A 70 -4.52 -2.33 -9.64
C GLN A 70 -5.05 -3.76 -9.44
N PHE A 71 -4.17 -4.71 -9.12
CA PHE A 71 -4.51 -6.11 -8.84
C PHE A 71 -4.71 -6.37 -7.35
N GLU A 72 -3.94 -5.69 -6.53
CA GLU A 72 -3.92 -5.82 -5.07
C GLU A 72 -4.19 -4.44 -4.42
N PRO A 73 -5.43 -3.93 -4.54
CA PRO A 73 -5.78 -2.63 -3.98
C PRO A 73 -5.71 -2.64 -2.44
N PRO A 74 -5.47 -1.48 -1.81
CA PRO A 74 -5.51 -1.38 -0.36
C PRO A 74 -6.90 -1.75 0.17
N PRO A 75 -6.98 -2.31 1.39
CA PRO A 75 -8.26 -2.63 2.00
C PRO A 75 -9.08 -1.36 2.22
N ASP A 76 -10.37 -1.48 1.98
CA ASP A 76 -11.34 -0.42 2.15
C ASP A 76 -11.82 -0.39 3.60
N LEU A 77 -11.49 0.69 4.33
CA LEU A 77 -11.86 0.86 5.73
C LEU A 77 -13.37 0.87 5.93
N ASP A 78 -14.11 1.53 5.05
CA ASP A 78 -15.57 1.65 5.19
C ASP A 78 -16.25 0.29 5.03
N LYS A 79 -15.79 -0.53 4.07
CA LYS A 79 -16.28 -1.92 3.92
C LYS A 79 -15.92 -2.79 5.12
N PHE A 80 -14.71 -2.62 5.67
CA PHE A 80 -14.32 -3.33 6.88
C PHE A 80 -15.25 -2.96 8.04
N VAL A 81 -15.48 -1.66 8.26
CA VAL A 81 -16.38 -1.16 9.30
C VAL A 81 -17.82 -1.64 9.11
N ASP A 82 -18.32 -1.70 7.85
CA ASP A 82 -19.65 -2.23 7.56
C ASP A 82 -19.83 -3.70 7.97
N GLY A 83 -18.74 -4.46 7.95
CA GLY A 83 -18.72 -5.86 8.40
C GLY A 83 -18.72 -6.08 9.92
N LEU A 84 -18.46 -5.03 10.73
CA LEU A 84 -18.37 -5.16 12.18
C LEU A 84 -19.74 -5.39 12.82
N LYS A 85 -19.73 -6.13 13.94
CA LYS A 85 -20.93 -6.41 14.75
C LYS A 85 -21.11 -5.35 15.85
N VAL A 86 -21.27 -4.10 15.46
CA VAL A 86 -21.47 -2.95 16.34
C VAL A 86 -22.67 -2.14 15.84
N SER A 87 -23.12 -1.14 16.66
CA SER A 87 -24.25 -0.30 16.29
C SER A 87 -23.98 0.51 14.99
N PRO A 88 -25.04 0.93 14.28
CA PRO A 88 -24.90 1.82 13.13
C PRO A 88 -24.19 3.14 13.50
N GLN A 89 -24.43 3.67 14.69
CA GLN A 89 -23.80 4.89 15.18
C GLN A 89 -22.29 4.72 15.39
N MET A 90 -21.87 3.58 15.93
CA MET A 90 -20.45 3.24 16.07
C MET A 90 -19.77 3.12 14.71
N LYS A 91 -20.40 2.47 13.73
CA LYS A 91 -19.90 2.39 12.35
C LYS A 91 -19.73 3.76 11.72
N GLU A 92 -20.74 4.61 11.85
CA GLU A 92 -20.68 5.98 11.34
C GLU A 92 -19.58 6.79 12.01
N TRP A 93 -19.41 6.65 13.32
CA TRP A 93 -18.34 7.28 14.09
C TRP A 93 -16.97 6.85 13.58
N MET A 94 -16.70 5.53 13.40
CA MET A 94 -15.45 5.00 12.87
C MET A 94 -15.14 5.53 11.46
N LYS A 95 -16.13 5.53 10.57
CA LYS A 95 -15.98 6.05 9.19
C LYS A 95 -15.67 7.54 9.19
N LYS A 96 -16.41 8.34 9.97
CA LYS A 96 -16.18 9.78 10.07
C LYS A 96 -14.79 10.12 10.60
N ARG A 97 -14.25 9.31 11.51
CA ARG A 97 -12.92 9.47 12.11
C ARG A 97 -11.82 8.85 11.28
N HIS A 98 -12.16 8.08 10.25
CA HIS A 98 -11.21 7.23 9.50
C HIS A 98 -10.33 6.38 10.40
N SER A 99 -10.87 5.89 11.51
CA SER A 99 -10.17 5.14 12.53
C SER A 99 -11.03 4.05 13.14
N VAL A 100 -10.43 2.89 13.35
CA VAL A 100 -11.05 1.75 14.05
C VAL A 100 -10.39 1.48 15.40
N ARG A 101 -9.47 2.35 15.85
CA ARG A 101 -8.81 2.22 17.14
C ARG A 101 -9.72 2.76 18.24
N LEU A 102 -10.11 1.90 19.19
CA LEU A 102 -10.98 2.22 20.31
C LEU A 102 -10.23 2.21 21.66
N VAL A 103 -8.91 2.14 21.64
CA VAL A 103 -8.08 2.01 22.85
C VAL A 103 -6.92 3.01 22.82
N GLY A 104 -6.41 3.32 24.02
CA GLY A 104 -5.29 4.22 24.22
C GLY A 104 -5.71 5.66 24.53
N GLY A 105 -4.78 6.42 25.12
CA GLY A 105 -5.05 7.77 25.60
C GLY A 105 -5.47 8.75 24.50
N ASP A 106 -5.05 8.56 23.27
CA ASP A 106 -5.43 9.44 22.16
C ASP A 106 -6.88 9.19 21.73
N PHE A 107 -7.35 7.94 21.77
CA PHE A 107 -8.76 7.63 21.57
C PHE A 107 -9.62 8.35 22.60
N THR A 108 -9.32 8.16 23.90
CA THR A 108 -10.10 8.75 24.99
C THR A 108 -10.12 10.29 24.91
N LYS A 109 -9.00 10.92 24.59
CA LYS A 109 -8.89 12.37 24.40
C LYS A 109 -9.65 12.90 23.18
N SER A 110 -9.86 12.06 22.18
CA SER A 110 -10.55 12.44 20.95
C SER A 110 -12.09 12.46 21.09
N LEU A 111 -12.63 11.82 22.13
CA LEU A 111 -14.06 11.71 22.36
C LEU A 111 -14.66 13.04 22.81
N THR A 112 -15.74 13.44 22.16
CA THR A 112 -16.58 14.56 22.58
C THR A 112 -17.72 14.06 23.46
N PRO A 113 -18.37 14.94 24.25
CA PRO A 113 -19.60 14.58 24.98
C PRO A 113 -20.70 14.01 24.08
N ASP A 114 -20.79 14.51 22.84
CA ASP A 114 -21.74 14.01 21.82
C ASP A 114 -21.40 12.61 21.38
N ASP A 115 -20.12 12.31 21.07
CA ASP A 115 -19.69 10.98 20.70
C ASP A 115 -20.10 9.95 21.78
N ILE A 116 -19.86 10.30 23.07
CA ILE A 116 -20.15 9.38 24.18
C ILE A 116 -21.66 9.14 24.34
N VAL A 117 -22.47 10.16 24.13
CA VAL A 117 -23.90 10.06 24.32
C VAL A 117 -24.62 9.45 23.11
N ASP A 118 -24.15 9.73 21.90
CA ASP A 118 -24.85 9.37 20.67
C ASP A 118 -24.45 7.97 20.16
N VAL A 119 -23.29 7.43 20.58
CA VAL A 119 -22.84 6.08 20.26
C VAL A 119 -23.19 5.12 21.40
N PRO A 120 -24.08 4.15 21.19
CA PRO A 120 -24.58 3.27 22.26
C PRO A 120 -23.48 2.56 23.05
N GLU A 121 -22.46 2.04 22.38
CA GLU A 121 -21.35 1.32 23.00
C GLU A 121 -20.52 2.24 23.92
N PHE A 122 -20.28 3.48 23.49
CA PHE A 122 -19.58 4.45 24.33
C PHE A 122 -20.44 4.87 25.53
N PHE A 123 -21.74 5.06 25.31
CA PHE A 123 -22.65 5.40 26.37
C PHE A 123 -22.75 4.30 27.44
N ASP A 124 -22.89 3.05 27.01
CA ASP A 124 -22.97 1.89 27.90
C ASP A 124 -21.70 1.73 28.72
N ALA A 125 -20.52 1.83 28.08
CA ALA A 125 -19.22 1.79 28.75
C ALA A 125 -19.08 2.95 29.75
N TYR A 126 -19.43 4.17 29.36
CA TYR A 126 -19.40 5.33 30.20
C TYR A 126 -20.30 5.17 31.43
N MET A 127 -21.53 4.69 31.24
CA MET A 127 -22.47 4.46 32.31
C MET A 127 -22.04 3.36 33.27
N LYS A 128 -21.52 2.26 32.76
CA LYS A 128 -20.94 1.15 33.53
C LYS A 128 -19.82 1.65 34.43
N ARG A 129 -18.88 2.42 33.89
CA ARG A 129 -17.73 2.95 34.61
C ARG A 129 -18.10 3.96 35.67
N ASN A 130 -19.00 4.87 35.39
CA ASN A 130 -19.43 5.94 36.30
C ASN A 130 -20.55 5.54 37.23
N SER A 131 -21.05 4.31 37.20
CA SER A 131 -22.14 3.84 38.07
C SER A 131 -21.83 3.92 39.55
N ALA A 132 -20.55 3.89 39.93
CA ALA A 132 -20.13 4.04 41.35
C ALA A 132 -20.22 5.47 41.85
N PHE A 133 -20.33 6.48 40.97
CA PHE A 133 -20.43 7.91 41.35
C PHE A 133 -21.87 8.40 41.56
N LYS A 134 -22.84 7.49 41.56
CA LYS A 134 -24.23 7.83 41.88
C LYS A 134 -24.32 8.48 43.26
N GLY A 135 -24.96 9.66 43.32
CA GLY A 135 -25.06 10.42 44.54
C GLY A 135 -23.94 11.45 44.77
N VAL A 136 -22.91 11.52 43.93
CA VAL A 136 -21.82 12.53 44.04
C VAL A 136 -21.87 13.48 42.85
N GLY A 137 -23.05 14.08 42.60
CA GLY A 137 -23.23 15.03 41.50
C GLY A 137 -23.43 14.41 40.11
N PHE A 138 -23.33 13.08 39.98
CA PHE A 138 -23.63 12.39 38.73
C PHE A 138 -25.14 12.42 38.46
N PRO A 139 -25.59 12.73 37.24
CA PRO A 139 -27.02 12.80 36.92
C PRO A 139 -27.74 11.48 37.18
N GLU A 140 -28.92 11.54 37.74
CA GLU A 140 -29.79 10.38 37.98
C GLU A 140 -31.00 10.39 37.05
N PRO A 141 -31.39 9.22 36.48
CA PRO A 141 -32.57 9.15 35.63
C PRO A 141 -33.87 9.34 36.44
N ARG A 142 -34.73 10.21 35.94
CA ARG A 142 -36.10 10.41 36.51
C ARG A 142 -37.13 9.54 35.82
N TYR A 143 -36.83 8.99 34.63
CA TYR A 143 -37.73 8.08 33.91
C TYR A 143 -37.75 6.69 34.56
N LYS A 144 -38.86 6.00 34.38
CA LYS A 144 -39.01 4.61 34.83
C LYS A 144 -39.35 3.74 33.63
N GLU A 145 -38.76 2.57 33.53
CA GLU A 145 -38.97 1.66 32.37
C GLU A 145 -40.46 1.30 32.17
N LYS A 146 -41.25 1.21 33.25
CA LYS A 146 -42.69 1.00 33.15
C LYS A 146 -43.46 2.12 32.42
N ASP A 147 -42.90 3.33 32.42
CA ASP A 147 -43.53 4.48 31.76
C ASP A 147 -43.35 4.42 30.23
N LYS A 148 -42.41 3.60 29.74
CA LYS A 148 -42.20 3.38 28.31
C LYS A 148 -43.46 2.93 27.60
N THR A 149 -44.25 2.06 28.23
CA THR A 149 -45.52 1.58 27.71
C THR A 149 -46.72 2.37 28.24
N ALA A 150 -46.69 2.75 29.53
CA ALA A 150 -47.80 3.41 30.18
C ALA A 150 -47.96 4.91 29.83
N ASN A 151 -46.81 5.60 29.59
CA ASN A 151 -46.79 7.02 29.24
C ASN A 151 -45.58 7.35 28.37
N PRO A 152 -45.59 6.97 27.06
CA PRO A 152 -44.42 7.05 26.15
C PRO A 152 -43.86 8.47 26.03
N GLU A 153 -44.71 9.48 25.96
CA GLU A 153 -44.28 10.88 25.81
C GLU A 153 -43.52 11.38 27.05
N LYS A 154 -44.01 11.06 28.23
CA LYS A 154 -43.32 11.39 29.47
C LYS A 154 -41.99 10.66 29.60
N TYR A 155 -41.97 9.38 29.23
CA TYR A 155 -40.75 8.58 29.23
C TYR A 155 -39.69 9.19 28.29
N LYS A 156 -40.09 9.53 27.06
CA LYS A 156 -39.22 10.15 26.07
C LYS A 156 -38.65 11.48 26.56
N ALA A 157 -39.50 12.39 27.02
CA ALA A 157 -39.07 13.70 27.52
C ALA A 157 -38.06 13.58 28.69
N GLN A 158 -38.36 12.72 29.67
CA GLN A 158 -37.48 12.50 30.82
C GLN A 158 -36.17 11.82 30.46
N LYS A 159 -36.18 10.94 29.44
CA LYS A 159 -34.96 10.30 28.90
C LYS A 159 -34.10 11.33 28.19
N GLU A 160 -34.68 12.19 27.38
CA GLU A 160 -33.97 13.28 26.69
C GLU A 160 -33.33 14.26 27.68
N GLU A 161 -34.08 14.65 28.73
CA GLU A 161 -33.58 15.49 29.83
C GLU A 161 -32.36 14.84 30.52
N TYR A 162 -32.46 13.54 30.80
CA TYR A 162 -31.35 12.78 31.39
C TYR A 162 -30.12 12.72 30.51
N ILE A 163 -30.29 12.44 29.23
CA ILE A 163 -29.21 12.43 28.25
C ILE A 163 -28.52 13.80 28.16
N ALA A 164 -29.31 14.89 28.14
CA ALA A 164 -28.78 16.24 28.14
C ALA A 164 -27.99 16.57 29.42
N ALA A 165 -28.46 16.08 30.59
CA ALA A 165 -27.76 16.23 31.87
C ALA A 165 -26.40 15.46 31.85
N ILE A 166 -26.35 14.24 31.31
CA ILE A 166 -25.11 13.47 31.16
C ILE A 166 -24.13 14.21 30.23
N ARG A 167 -24.59 14.68 29.06
CA ARG A 167 -23.76 15.46 28.11
C ARG A 167 -23.15 16.69 28.81
N LYS A 168 -23.96 17.43 29.58
CA LYS A 168 -23.47 18.58 30.33
C LYS A 168 -22.45 18.18 31.40
N PHE A 169 -22.68 17.05 32.11
CA PHE A 169 -21.77 16.54 33.13
C PHE A 169 -20.41 16.17 32.52
N ILE A 170 -20.37 15.45 31.39
CA ILE A 170 -19.13 15.10 30.68
C ILE A 170 -18.36 16.36 30.33
N GLY A 171 -19.02 17.39 29.80
CA GLY A 171 -18.38 18.66 29.46
C GLY A 171 -17.84 19.42 30.67
N ALA A 172 -18.46 19.29 31.83
CA ALA A 172 -18.04 19.93 33.10
C ALA A 172 -16.94 19.12 33.83
N VAL A 173 -16.90 17.80 33.63
CA VAL A 173 -16.01 16.86 34.32
C VAL A 173 -15.35 15.94 33.29
N PRO A 174 -14.40 16.47 32.46
CA PRO A 174 -13.73 15.68 31.40
C PRO A 174 -13.03 14.43 31.95
N GLU A 175 -12.57 14.44 33.19
CA GLU A 175 -11.92 13.32 33.85
C GLU A 175 -12.84 12.09 33.98
N SER A 176 -14.18 12.29 33.92
CA SER A 176 -15.16 11.20 33.98
C SER A 176 -15.03 10.22 32.77
N VAL A 177 -14.37 10.64 31.70
CA VAL A 177 -14.16 9.83 30.51
C VAL A 177 -12.86 9.00 30.60
N GLN A 178 -11.97 9.30 31.57
CA GLN A 178 -10.70 8.61 31.71
C GLN A 178 -10.88 7.09 31.91
N GLY A 179 -10.10 6.31 31.14
CA GLY A 179 -10.12 4.85 31.18
C GLY A 179 -11.31 4.21 30.46
N LEU A 180 -12.13 4.96 29.71
CA LEU A 180 -13.18 4.41 28.86
C LEU A 180 -12.64 3.40 27.86
N ASP A 181 -11.41 3.61 27.37
CA ASP A 181 -10.68 2.74 26.47
C ASP A 181 -10.55 1.29 26.98
N ALA A 182 -10.41 1.12 28.30
CA ALA A 182 -10.35 -0.21 28.89
C ALA A 182 -11.67 -1.00 28.75
N ASP A 183 -12.81 -0.31 28.71
CA ASP A 183 -14.12 -0.95 28.50
C ASP A 183 -14.44 -1.14 27.00
N MET A 184 -13.58 -0.64 26.09
CA MET A 184 -13.68 -0.80 24.63
C MET A 184 -12.77 -1.91 24.06
N GLU A 185 -11.91 -2.52 24.86
CA GLU A 185 -10.92 -3.51 24.43
C GLU A 185 -11.58 -4.66 23.66
N ASP A 186 -12.65 -5.24 24.21
CA ASP A 186 -13.38 -6.37 23.59
C ASP A 186 -14.06 -6.01 22.25
N LEU A 187 -14.30 -4.73 22.01
CA LEU A 187 -14.93 -4.22 20.81
C LEU A 187 -13.94 -3.62 19.81
N ASN A 188 -12.66 -3.54 20.19
CA ASN A 188 -11.63 -2.88 19.41
C ASN A 188 -11.23 -3.71 18.18
N PRO A 189 -11.58 -3.29 16.95
CA PRO A 189 -11.28 -4.08 15.76
C PRO A 189 -9.90 -3.76 15.17
N PHE A 190 -9.10 -2.93 15.86
CA PHE A 190 -7.84 -2.42 15.34
C PHE A 190 -6.85 -3.51 14.93
N GLU A 191 -6.72 -4.56 15.74
CA GLU A 191 -5.84 -5.69 15.44
C GLU A 191 -6.25 -6.43 14.16
N SER A 192 -7.56 -6.68 14.01
CA SER A 192 -8.11 -7.32 12.80
C SER A 192 -7.87 -6.46 11.55
N TRP A 193 -8.01 -5.14 11.68
CA TRP A 193 -7.69 -4.20 10.61
C TRP A 193 -6.20 -4.23 10.25
N GLN A 194 -5.31 -4.21 11.24
CA GLN A 194 -3.86 -4.30 11.03
C GLN A 194 -3.46 -5.59 10.32
N HIS A 195 -4.04 -6.72 10.69
CA HIS A 195 -3.81 -7.99 10.01
C HIS A 195 -4.23 -7.94 8.53
N LEU A 196 -5.38 -7.31 8.24
CA LEU A 196 -5.85 -7.16 6.86
C LEU A 196 -4.90 -6.29 6.03
N VAL A 197 -4.47 -5.16 6.58
CA VAL A 197 -3.51 -4.25 5.94
C VAL A 197 -2.17 -4.94 5.70
N PHE A 198 -1.68 -5.68 6.69
CA PHE A 198 -0.42 -6.44 6.58
C PHE A 198 -0.50 -7.53 5.51
N ALA A 199 -1.58 -8.31 5.49
CA ALA A 199 -1.79 -9.33 4.49
C ALA A 199 -1.82 -8.75 3.06
N GLN A 200 -2.52 -7.64 2.87
CA GLN A 200 -2.55 -6.95 1.59
C GLN A 200 -1.17 -6.45 1.17
N ARG A 201 -0.38 -5.87 2.09
CA ARG A 201 1.00 -5.44 1.79
C ARG A 201 1.88 -6.60 1.30
N GLN A 202 1.74 -7.76 1.90
CA GLN A 202 2.47 -8.96 1.48
C GLN A 202 2.04 -9.43 0.07
N GLN A 203 0.74 -9.40 -0.23
CA GLN A 203 0.26 -9.75 -1.56
C GLN A 203 0.72 -8.72 -2.61
N LEU A 204 0.69 -7.44 -2.29
CA LEU A 204 1.20 -6.38 -3.16
C LEU A 204 2.69 -6.55 -3.46
N GLU A 205 3.50 -6.84 -2.45
CA GLU A 205 4.94 -7.08 -2.64
C GLU A 205 5.17 -8.30 -3.53
N LYS A 206 4.50 -9.40 -3.26
CA LYS A 206 4.55 -10.61 -4.10
C LYS A 206 4.15 -10.32 -5.54
N LYS A 207 3.08 -9.54 -5.76
CA LYS A 207 2.62 -9.17 -7.10
C LYS A 207 3.61 -8.23 -7.81
N THR A 208 4.22 -7.31 -7.07
CA THR A 208 5.28 -6.44 -7.60
C THR A 208 6.48 -7.24 -8.09
N ILE A 209 6.95 -8.20 -7.28
CA ILE A 209 8.05 -9.11 -7.65
C ILE A 209 7.69 -9.94 -8.89
N GLU A 210 6.49 -10.50 -8.92
CA GLU A 210 5.99 -11.28 -10.06
C GLU A 210 6.01 -10.45 -11.35
N LEU A 211 5.43 -9.26 -11.33
CA LEU A 211 5.41 -8.36 -12.49
C LEU A 211 6.82 -7.95 -12.92
N ALA A 212 7.70 -7.60 -11.98
CA ALA A 212 9.07 -7.23 -12.25
C ALA A 212 9.83 -8.34 -12.98
N GLN A 213 9.72 -9.59 -12.48
CA GLN A 213 10.45 -10.74 -13.04
C GLN A 213 9.84 -11.29 -14.32
N GLN A 214 8.50 -11.32 -14.43
CA GLN A 214 7.87 -11.95 -15.61
C GLN A 214 7.65 -10.99 -16.77
N ARG A 215 7.46 -9.69 -16.50
CA ARG A 215 7.06 -8.73 -17.52
C ARG A 215 8.12 -7.68 -17.84
N TYR A 216 8.90 -7.27 -16.86
CA TYR A 216 9.80 -6.13 -16.99
C TYR A 216 11.28 -6.48 -16.89
N LEU A 217 11.64 -7.73 -16.64
CA LEU A 217 13.01 -8.17 -16.55
C LEU A 217 13.70 -8.17 -17.94
N ALA A 218 14.75 -7.37 -18.08
CA ALA A 218 15.62 -7.38 -19.27
C ALA A 218 16.87 -8.26 -19.05
N ALA A 219 17.48 -8.20 -17.86
CA ALA A 219 18.64 -9.01 -17.48
C ALA A 219 18.78 -9.11 -15.96
N GLN A 220 19.59 -10.06 -15.49
CA GLN A 220 20.01 -10.16 -14.09
C GLN A 220 21.51 -10.42 -14.02
N ALA A 221 22.14 -9.96 -12.94
CA ALA A 221 23.55 -10.17 -12.67
C ALA A 221 23.82 -10.14 -11.16
N ASP A 222 24.74 -11.00 -10.72
CA ASP A 222 25.22 -10.99 -9.34
C ASP A 222 26.46 -10.10 -9.22
N THR A 223 26.62 -9.44 -8.08
CA THR A 223 27.86 -8.75 -7.76
C THR A 223 28.94 -9.73 -7.32
N ASP A 224 30.20 -9.41 -7.67
CA ASP A 224 31.39 -10.12 -7.20
C ASP A 224 31.78 -9.72 -5.75
N LEU A 225 32.95 -10.17 -5.28
CA LEU A 225 33.43 -9.89 -3.93
C LEU A 225 33.83 -8.41 -3.72
N ASP A 226 34.04 -7.67 -4.81
CA ASP A 226 34.37 -6.23 -4.79
C ASP A 226 33.14 -5.35 -5.04
N GLY A 227 31.95 -5.97 -5.21
CA GLY A 227 30.68 -5.30 -5.44
C GLY A 227 30.46 -4.89 -6.90
N HIS A 228 31.22 -5.45 -7.86
CA HIS A 228 31.06 -5.17 -9.28
C HIS A 228 30.07 -6.16 -9.91
N GLY A 229 29.23 -5.65 -10.82
CA GLY A 229 28.33 -6.45 -11.64
C GLY A 229 28.21 -5.87 -13.03
N ALA A 230 27.71 -6.68 -13.99
CA ALA A 230 27.54 -6.24 -15.36
C ALA A 230 26.37 -6.91 -16.08
N PHE A 231 25.65 -6.13 -16.88
CA PHE A 231 24.66 -6.61 -17.82
C PHE A 231 25.21 -6.45 -19.25
N ALA A 232 25.37 -7.54 -19.95
CA ALA A 232 25.90 -7.55 -21.32
C ALA A 232 24.79 -7.86 -22.33
N GLY A 233 24.96 -7.40 -23.57
CA GLY A 233 24.04 -7.71 -24.65
C GLY A 233 22.67 -7.03 -24.52
N VAL A 234 22.61 -5.91 -23.83
CA VAL A 234 21.37 -5.19 -23.56
C VAL A 234 20.96 -4.36 -24.77
N ALA A 235 19.69 -4.42 -25.15
CA ALA A 235 19.14 -3.56 -26.20
C ALA A 235 19.19 -2.08 -25.80
N PRO A 236 19.43 -1.15 -26.72
CA PRO A 236 19.44 0.27 -26.44
C PRO A 236 18.06 0.75 -25.92
N SER A 237 18.00 1.24 -24.70
CA SER A 237 16.80 1.79 -24.04
C SER A 237 17.17 2.43 -22.70
N THR A 238 16.17 2.96 -22.01
CA THR A 238 16.29 3.30 -20.60
C THR A 238 15.80 2.14 -19.74
N TYR A 239 16.57 1.81 -18.73
CA TYR A 239 16.33 0.72 -17.77
C TYR A 239 16.54 1.21 -16.35
N TRP A 240 16.19 0.37 -15.37
CA TRP A 240 16.47 0.59 -13.94
C TRP A 240 17.30 -0.57 -13.41
N ILE A 241 18.37 -0.24 -12.69
CA ILE A 241 19.14 -1.22 -11.92
C ILE A 241 18.48 -1.33 -10.54
N SER A 242 17.87 -2.47 -10.29
CA SER A 242 16.98 -2.64 -9.12
C SER A 242 17.37 -3.86 -8.31
N MET A 243 17.08 -3.79 -6.99
CA MET A 243 17.05 -4.96 -6.11
C MET A 243 15.59 -5.35 -5.86
N ILE A 244 15.28 -6.64 -5.94
CA ILE A 244 13.90 -7.14 -5.79
C ILE A 244 13.84 -8.05 -4.57
N GLY A 245 12.98 -7.71 -3.60
CA GLY A 245 12.70 -8.54 -2.42
C GLY A 245 13.86 -8.70 -1.44
N THR A 246 14.95 -7.96 -1.62
CA THR A 246 16.14 -8.01 -0.75
C THR A 246 16.70 -6.61 -0.52
N GLU A 247 17.48 -6.46 0.55
CA GLU A 247 18.20 -5.24 0.89
C GLU A 247 19.69 -5.52 1.04
N ALA A 248 20.53 -4.57 0.66
CA ALA A 248 21.95 -4.59 1.00
C ALA A 248 22.12 -4.04 2.41
N ILE A 249 22.82 -4.79 3.27
CA ILE A 249 22.99 -4.47 4.69
C ILE A 249 24.49 -4.32 5.00
N SER A 250 24.85 -3.21 5.61
CA SER A 250 26.15 -3.02 6.20
C SER A 250 26.04 -2.23 7.50
N GLY A 251 26.40 -2.86 8.63
CA GLY A 251 26.23 -2.29 9.96
C GLY A 251 24.77 -1.93 10.27
N ASP A 252 24.55 -0.67 10.53
CA ASP A 252 23.24 -0.08 10.85
C ASP A 252 22.45 0.38 9.60
N VAL A 253 23.04 0.30 8.42
CA VAL A 253 22.44 0.80 7.17
C VAL A 253 21.85 -0.34 6.34
N ARG A 254 20.62 -0.11 5.86
CA ARG A 254 19.90 -0.97 4.93
C ARG A 254 19.51 -0.16 3.70
N LEU A 255 19.90 -0.63 2.53
CA LEU A 255 19.64 0.06 1.28
C LEU A 255 19.05 -0.88 0.25
N HIS A 256 18.23 -0.33 -0.61
CA HIS A 256 17.89 -0.93 -1.89
C HIS A 256 17.98 0.14 -2.98
N TRP A 257 18.10 -0.28 -4.22
CA TRP A 257 18.24 0.62 -5.36
C TRP A 257 17.17 0.33 -6.40
N ASP A 258 16.81 1.40 -7.09
CA ASP A 258 16.00 1.43 -8.31
C ASP A 258 16.47 2.64 -9.13
N VAL A 259 17.66 2.50 -9.76
CA VAL A 259 18.41 3.60 -10.36
C VAL A 259 18.30 3.54 -11.87
N PRO A 260 17.83 4.64 -12.53
CA PRO A 260 17.72 4.67 -13.98
C PRO A 260 19.10 4.66 -14.65
N VAL A 261 19.20 3.94 -15.77
CA VAL A 261 20.36 3.89 -16.65
C VAL A 261 19.95 3.88 -18.10
N THR A 262 20.61 4.68 -18.93
CA THR A 262 20.39 4.70 -20.39
C THR A 262 21.46 3.90 -21.07
N VAL A 263 21.06 2.88 -21.84
CA VAL A 263 21.93 2.06 -22.66
C VAL A 263 21.88 2.57 -24.09
N ARG A 264 23.06 2.90 -24.65
CA ARG A 264 23.22 3.33 -26.03
C ARG A 264 23.84 2.23 -26.88
N PRO A 265 23.63 2.23 -28.22
CA PRO A 265 24.17 1.22 -29.10
C PRO A 265 25.71 1.16 -29.04
N GLY A 266 26.28 0.00 -28.73
CA GLY A 266 27.72 -0.24 -28.70
C GLY A 266 28.48 0.42 -27.56
N GLU A 267 27.81 1.11 -26.64
CA GLU A 267 28.43 1.80 -25.51
C GLU A 267 28.34 0.96 -24.22
N THR A 268 29.25 1.25 -23.29
CA THR A 268 29.17 0.77 -21.91
C THR A 268 28.76 1.89 -21.00
N ALA A 269 27.57 1.81 -20.42
CA ALA A 269 27.13 2.69 -19.33
C ALA A 269 27.78 2.24 -18.02
N ARG A 270 28.22 3.20 -17.18
CA ARG A 270 28.79 2.92 -15.85
C ARG A 270 27.96 3.57 -14.77
N VAL A 271 27.62 2.79 -13.75
CA VAL A 271 26.74 3.23 -12.65
C VAL A 271 27.36 2.88 -11.29
N GLU A 272 27.44 3.87 -10.40
CA GLU A 272 27.78 3.63 -9.00
C GLU A 272 26.49 3.63 -8.16
N LEU A 273 26.25 2.53 -7.45
CA LEU A 273 25.16 2.36 -6.50
C LEU A 273 25.72 2.57 -5.09
N SER A 274 25.20 3.58 -4.39
CA SER A 274 25.68 3.99 -3.08
C SER A 274 24.54 4.52 -2.21
N ASN A 275 24.84 4.93 -0.99
CA ASN A 275 23.87 5.59 -0.10
C ASN A 275 23.24 6.86 -0.72
N LEU A 276 23.94 7.50 -1.68
CA LEU A 276 23.50 8.77 -2.27
C LEU A 276 22.34 8.60 -3.26
N ASN A 277 22.26 7.46 -3.92
CA ASN A 277 21.22 7.16 -4.92
C ASN A 277 20.39 5.92 -4.57
N ALA A 278 20.49 5.45 -3.32
CA ALA A 278 19.58 4.44 -2.80
C ALA A 278 18.16 4.98 -2.74
N THR A 279 17.22 4.12 -3.03
CA THR A 279 15.81 4.43 -2.86
C THR A 279 15.51 4.53 -1.36
N LYS A 280 14.88 5.62 -0.95
CA LYS A 280 14.44 5.74 0.46
C LYS A 280 13.44 4.63 0.75
N PRO A 281 13.52 3.97 1.93
CA PRO A 281 12.47 3.06 2.35
C PRO A 281 11.12 3.78 2.22
N ASN A 282 10.14 3.12 1.62
CA ASN A 282 8.80 3.70 1.45
C ASN A 282 8.18 3.89 2.84
N THR A 283 8.44 5.04 3.46
CA THR A 283 7.87 5.48 4.76
C THR A 283 6.37 5.82 4.66
N THR A 284 5.74 5.67 3.49
CA THR A 284 4.28 5.82 3.33
C THR A 284 3.45 4.79 4.12
N ALA A 285 4.12 3.86 4.82
CA ALA A 285 3.46 2.82 5.60
C ALA A 285 3.16 3.22 7.05
N ASP A 286 3.72 4.33 7.57
CA ASP A 286 3.65 4.65 9.01
C ASP A 286 2.67 5.81 9.35
N ASN A 287 2.13 6.50 8.34
CA ASN A 287 1.22 7.64 8.56
C ASN A 287 -0.28 7.29 8.52
N SER A 288 -0.66 6.02 8.41
CA SER A 288 -2.07 5.59 8.51
C SER A 288 -2.44 4.99 9.88
N THR A 289 -1.66 5.29 10.92
CA THR A 289 -1.92 4.87 12.30
C THR A 289 -2.37 6.04 13.18
N HIS A 290 -3.25 6.90 12.66
CA HIS A 290 -3.94 7.87 13.51
C HIS A 290 -5.37 7.44 13.74
#